data_42671070bf4ce143f8c52b2336afa4bb
#
_entry.id   42671070bf4ce143f8c52b2336afa4bb
#
_cell.length_a   1.000
_cell.length_b   1.000
_cell.length_c   1.000
_cell.angle_alpha   90.00
_cell.angle_beta   90.00
_cell.angle_gamma   90.00
#
_symmetry.space_group_name_H-M   'P 1'
#
loop_
_entity.id
_entity.type
_entity.pdbx_description
1 polymer ?
#
loop_
_entity_poly.entity_id
_entity_poly.type
_entity_poly.pdbx_seq_one_letter_code
_entity_poly.pdbx_strand_id
1 'polypeptide(L)'
;ERNGVEIRPSSEVVKITPLNEDGSAGYEVIVKESLGKQVRQYSLRSRGVVLSAGVMGTVPMLLKMRDQHKTLPNISSLLGQEVRTNSETLTTVNNTGKKLDDGVAISSFISVDADTNIEVTRFPEGADASWIYIPYVPMVTGQGFMRFMKFVFNTLLHPLKTFKVLRYKGKAKDSIILLVMQKSEAFIHFEWRRKWYRLFQNSITAVQKEGDTPLTVSFPAAEEATKMIAQKLGGEPGSALTEILLGTPTTAHIMSGVAMGND
;
A
#
# COMPACT_ATOMS: atom_id res chain seq x y z
N GLU A 1 20.30 -5.65 22.70
CA GLU A 1 21.62 -5.47 23.29
C GLU A 1 21.75 -6.19 24.65
N ARG A 2 20.76 -6.12 25.55
CA ARG A 2 20.82 -6.82 26.87
C ARG A 2 21.03 -8.34 26.75
N ASN A 3 20.68 -8.96 25.63
CA ASN A 3 20.82 -10.41 25.40
C ASN A 3 21.84 -10.74 24.30
N GLY A 4 22.83 -9.87 24.06
CA GLY A 4 23.85 -10.08 23.04
C GLY A 4 23.39 -9.88 21.61
N VAL A 5 22.21 -9.27 21.40
CA VAL A 5 21.71 -8.94 20.05
C VAL A 5 22.45 -7.72 19.52
N GLU A 6 23.04 -7.84 18.32
CA GLU A 6 23.61 -6.73 17.58
C GLU A 6 22.58 -6.15 16.62
N ILE A 7 22.31 -4.85 16.70
CA ILE A 7 21.41 -4.13 15.79
C ILE A 7 22.27 -3.38 14.78
N ARG A 8 22.05 -3.64 13.49
CA ARG A 8 22.73 -2.96 12.37
C ARG A 8 21.73 -2.12 11.60
N PRO A 9 21.50 -0.86 11.98
CA PRO A 9 20.58 0.03 11.28
C PRO A 9 21.12 0.36 9.88
N SER A 10 20.25 0.89 9.02
CA SER A 10 20.61 1.31 7.65
C SER A 10 21.29 0.23 6.82
N SER A 11 20.89 -1.03 7.03
CA SER A 11 21.46 -2.21 6.39
C SER A 11 20.40 -2.95 5.60
N GLU A 12 20.54 -3.01 4.29
CA GLU A 12 19.63 -3.70 3.37
C GLU A 12 20.21 -5.08 3.02
N VAL A 13 19.45 -6.13 3.27
CA VAL A 13 19.78 -7.48 2.79
C VAL A 13 19.50 -7.56 1.29
N VAL A 14 20.51 -7.80 0.49
CA VAL A 14 20.41 -7.82 -0.97
C VAL A 14 20.45 -9.22 -1.55
N LYS A 15 21.06 -10.19 -0.83
CA LYS A 15 21.17 -11.58 -1.28
C LYS A 15 21.30 -12.53 -0.10
N ILE A 16 20.69 -13.69 -0.20
CA ILE A 16 20.83 -14.82 0.72
C ILE A 16 21.20 -16.03 -0.11
N THR A 17 22.26 -16.73 0.30
CA THR A 17 22.75 -17.92 -0.38
C THR A 17 22.98 -19.02 0.66
N PRO A 18 22.39 -20.21 0.54
CA PRO A 18 22.75 -21.33 1.39
C PRO A 18 24.20 -21.76 1.11
N LEU A 19 24.92 -22.21 2.14
CA LEU A 19 26.31 -22.65 2.02
C LEU A 19 26.46 -24.06 1.44
N ASN A 20 25.35 -24.82 1.44
CA ASN A 20 25.21 -26.12 0.79
C ASN A 20 23.75 -26.27 0.29
N GLU A 21 23.46 -27.33 -0.47
CA GLU A 21 22.16 -27.49 -1.17
C GLU A 21 20.95 -27.49 -0.24
N ASP A 22 21.06 -28.11 0.94
CA ASP A 22 19.96 -28.24 1.90
C ASP A 22 19.94 -27.13 2.97
N GLY A 23 20.93 -26.22 2.96
CA GLY A 23 21.06 -25.13 3.93
C GLY A 23 21.54 -25.56 5.32
N SER A 24 21.88 -26.85 5.53
CA SER A 24 22.31 -27.38 6.82
C SER A 24 23.66 -26.81 7.29
N ALA A 25 24.53 -26.39 6.36
CA ALA A 25 25.78 -25.69 6.67
C ALA A 25 25.59 -24.19 7.01
N GLY A 26 24.34 -23.67 6.91
CA GLY A 26 24.02 -22.27 7.15
C GLY A 26 23.91 -21.44 5.87
N TYR A 27 23.96 -20.13 6.03
CA TYR A 27 23.71 -19.17 4.97
C TYR A 27 24.74 -18.06 4.96
N GLU A 28 25.06 -17.58 3.77
CA GLU A 28 25.74 -16.32 3.53
C GLU A 28 24.69 -15.24 3.18
N VAL A 29 24.72 -14.12 3.90
CA VAL A 29 23.83 -12.99 3.73
C VAL A 29 24.64 -11.78 3.28
N ILE A 30 24.37 -11.30 2.07
CA ILE A 30 24.99 -10.08 1.55
C ILE A 30 24.17 -8.88 1.98
N VAL A 31 24.84 -7.95 2.63
CA VAL A 31 24.26 -6.73 3.17
C VAL A 31 24.87 -5.52 2.50
N LYS A 32 24.03 -4.54 2.18
CA LYS A 32 24.40 -3.26 1.59
C LYS A 32 24.03 -2.14 2.56
N GLU A 33 24.97 -1.26 2.86
CA GLU A 33 24.66 -0.05 3.63
C GLU A 33 23.76 0.87 2.79
N SER A 34 22.62 1.28 3.35
CA SER A 34 21.61 2.11 2.66
C SER A 34 21.84 3.61 2.84
N LEU A 35 22.70 4.01 3.78
CA LEU A 35 23.06 5.41 4.04
C LEU A 35 24.60 5.56 4.01
N GLY A 36 25.05 6.67 3.42
CA GLY A 36 26.47 7.03 3.36
C GLY A 36 26.90 7.55 1.98
N LYS A 37 28.03 8.25 1.93
CA LYS A 37 28.61 8.75 0.66
C LYS A 37 29.19 7.62 -0.19
N GLN A 38 29.65 6.53 0.44
CA GLN A 38 30.10 5.32 -0.22
C GLN A 38 29.27 4.16 0.26
N VAL A 39 28.56 3.53 -0.67
CA VAL A 39 27.76 2.34 -0.40
C VAL A 39 28.68 1.15 -0.22
N ARG A 40 28.83 0.69 1.01
CA ARG A 40 29.60 -0.53 1.32
C ARG A 40 28.68 -1.75 1.22
N GLN A 41 29.28 -2.83 0.76
CA GLN A 41 28.66 -4.15 0.74
C GLN A 41 29.55 -5.12 1.49
N TYR A 42 28.94 -5.94 2.35
CA TYR A 42 29.68 -6.95 3.14
C TYR A 42 28.83 -8.21 3.28
N SER A 43 29.46 -9.31 3.67
CA SER A 43 28.78 -10.57 3.92
C SER A 43 28.76 -10.93 5.40
N LEU A 44 27.72 -11.62 5.79
CA LEU A 44 27.56 -12.24 7.11
C LEU A 44 27.27 -13.72 6.91
N ARG A 45 27.78 -14.56 7.79
CA ARG A 45 27.44 -15.98 7.84
C ARG A 45 26.65 -16.31 9.08
N SER A 46 25.60 -17.11 8.94
CA SER A 46 24.73 -17.53 10.04
C SER A 46 24.25 -18.96 9.84
N ARG A 47 23.91 -19.65 10.93
CA ARG A 47 23.29 -20.98 10.86
C ARG A 47 21.87 -20.96 10.33
N GLY A 48 21.15 -19.87 10.56
CA GLY A 48 19.78 -19.68 10.12
C GLY A 48 19.49 -18.21 9.86
N VAL A 49 18.46 -17.95 9.08
CA VAL A 49 17.97 -16.60 8.75
C VAL A 49 16.50 -16.52 9.05
N VAL A 50 16.10 -15.55 9.86
CA VAL A 50 14.69 -15.23 10.12
C VAL A 50 14.32 -13.99 9.30
N LEU A 51 13.30 -14.13 8.46
CA LEU A 51 12.80 -13.07 7.60
C LEU A 51 11.60 -12.39 8.25
N SER A 52 11.74 -11.13 8.63
CA SER A 52 10.72 -10.34 9.33
C SER A 52 10.53 -8.96 8.73
N ALA A 53 10.67 -8.84 7.40
CA ALA A 53 10.63 -7.56 6.68
C ALA A 53 9.21 -7.16 6.22
N GLY A 54 8.16 -7.78 6.78
CA GLY A 54 6.79 -7.62 6.32
C GLY A 54 6.57 -8.15 4.90
N VAL A 55 5.34 -8.10 4.41
CA VAL A 55 5.00 -8.63 3.08
C VAL A 55 5.80 -7.93 1.98
N MET A 56 5.86 -6.59 2.02
CA MET A 56 6.54 -5.79 0.99
C MET A 56 8.07 -5.89 1.03
N GLY A 57 8.67 -6.37 2.11
CA GLY A 57 10.10 -6.66 2.19
C GLY A 57 10.42 -8.12 1.90
N THR A 58 9.72 -9.04 2.56
CA THR A 58 10.00 -10.48 2.50
C THR A 58 9.66 -11.10 1.16
N VAL A 59 8.44 -10.85 0.63
CA VAL A 59 8.00 -11.49 -0.63
C VAL A 59 8.86 -11.05 -1.82
N PRO A 60 9.11 -9.74 -2.06
CA PRO A 60 9.97 -9.31 -3.15
C PRO A 60 11.40 -9.84 -3.04
N MET A 61 11.94 -9.89 -1.82
CA MET A 61 13.28 -10.43 -1.58
C MET A 61 13.35 -11.91 -1.94
N LEU A 62 12.40 -12.72 -1.47
CA LEU A 62 12.36 -14.15 -1.79
C LEU A 62 12.11 -14.41 -3.29
N LEU A 63 11.21 -13.66 -3.93
CA LEU A 63 11.01 -13.72 -5.39
C LEU A 63 12.32 -13.40 -6.14
N LYS A 64 13.07 -12.38 -5.69
CA LYS A 64 14.36 -12.03 -6.27
C LYS A 64 15.38 -13.14 -6.10
N MET A 65 15.44 -13.80 -4.92
CA MET A 65 16.34 -14.93 -4.67
C MET A 65 15.98 -16.13 -5.55
N ARG A 66 14.68 -16.46 -5.67
CA ARG A 66 14.20 -17.58 -6.49
C ARG A 66 14.36 -17.29 -7.99
N ASP A 67 13.85 -16.16 -8.46
CA ASP A 67 13.63 -15.94 -9.90
C ASP A 67 14.79 -15.24 -10.60
N GLN A 68 15.54 -14.37 -9.89
CA GLN A 68 16.64 -13.59 -10.47
C GLN A 68 18.02 -14.11 -10.06
N HIS A 69 18.28 -14.23 -8.78
CA HIS A 69 19.60 -14.67 -8.29
C HIS A 69 19.80 -16.18 -8.33
N LYS A 70 18.70 -16.95 -8.37
CA LYS A 70 18.70 -18.42 -8.37
C LYS A 70 19.47 -19.03 -7.18
N THR A 71 19.50 -18.29 -6.06
CA THR A 71 20.17 -18.76 -4.82
C THR A 71 19.25 -19.58 -3.94
N LEU A 72 17.95 -19.43 -4.09
CA LEU A 72 16.91 -20.21 -3.39
C LEU A 72 15.90 -20.76 -4.42
N PRO A 73 16.32 -21.62 -5.37
CA PRO A 73 15.49 -22.05 -6.49
C PRO A 73 14.32 -22.93 -6.05
N ASN A 74 14.44 -23.61 -4.90
CA ASN A 74 13.48 -24.59 -4.40
C ASN A 74 12.35 -23.97 -3.56
N ILE A 75 12.29 -22.62 -3.45
CA ILE A 75 11.14 -21.96 -2.82
C ILE A 75 9.87 -22.27 -3.62
N SER A 76 8.79 -22.58 -2.90
CA SER A 76 7.50 -22.93 -3.47
C SER A 76 7.03 -21.95 -4.56
N SER A 77 6.37 -22.49 -5.59
CA SER A 77 5.67 -21.71 -6.62
C SER A 77 4.53 -20.86 -6.06
N LEU A 78 4.03 -21.18 -4.85
CA LEU A 78 3.01 -20.41 -4.16
C LEU A 78 3.53 -19.11 -3.57
N LEU A 79 4.85 -18.89 -3.54
CA LEU A 79 5.41 -17.60 -3.11
C LEU A 79 4.87 -16.45 -3.95
N GLY A 80 4.29 -15.48 -3.29
CA GLY A 80 3.66 -14.30 -3.90
C GLY A 80 2.22 -14.54 -4.35
N GLN A 81 1.68 -15.75 -4.17
CA GLN A 81 0.28 -16.03 -4.52
C GLN A 81 -0.66 -15.58 -3.39
N GLU A 82 -1.90 -15.25 -3.75
CA GLU A 82 -2.99 -14.90 -2.83
C GLU A 82 -2.59 -13.86 -1.77
N VAL A 83 -1.95 -12.80 -2.20
CA VAL A 83 -1.67 -11.65 -1.34
C VAL A 83 -2.97 -10.91 -1.09
N ARG A 84 -3.38 -10.87 0.17
CA ARG A 84 -4.64 -10.25 0.57
C ARG A 84 -4.44 -8.85 1.10
N THR A 85 -5.47 -8.08 0.97
CA THR A 85 -5.61 -6.75 1.56
C THR A 85 -6.96 -6.71 2.27
N ASN A 86 -7.28 -5.63 2.94
CA ASN A 86 -8.63 -5.40 3.46
C ASN A 86 -9.55 -4.70 2.44
N SER A 87 -9.24 -4.82 1.15
CA SER A 87 -10.00 -4.23 0.03
C SER A 87 -10.32 -2.75 0.27
N GLU A 88 -9.28 -2.00 0.62
CA GLU A 88 -9.40 -0.58 0.97
C GLU A 88 -9.69 0.29 -0.23
N THR A 89 -10.47 1.35 0.03
CA THR A 89 -10.51 2.56 -0.80
C THR A 89 -10.41 3.78 0.10
N LEU A 90 -9.85 4.85 -0.43
CA LEU A 90 -9.65 6.08 0.32
C LEU A 90 -10.66 7.13 -0.13
N THR A 91 -11.48 7.56 0.82
CA THR A 91 -12.32 8.75 0.64
C THR A 91 -11.92 9.83 1.62
N THR A 92 -12.37 11.04 1.42
CA THR A 92 -12.02 12.17 2.29
C THR A 92 -13.23 13.07 2.55
N VAL A 93 -13.15 13.81 3.65
CA VAL A 93 -13.93 15.00 3.86
C VAL A 93 -12.98 16.18 3.95
N ASN A 94 -13.11 17.09 2.99
CA ASN A 94 -12.19 18.21 2.80
C ASN A 94 -12.84 19.53 3.17
N ASN A 95 -12.00 20.54 3.51
CA ASN A 95 -12.43 21.93 3.66
C ASN A 95 -13.58 22.11 4.67
N THR A 96 -13.52 21.44 5.81
CA THR A 96 -14.55 21.53 6.85
C THR A 96 -14.54 22.86 7.58
N GLY A 97 -13.44 23.59 7.52
CA GLY A 97 -13.22 24.81 8.31
C GLY A 97 -13.05 24.55 9.82
N LYS A 98 -13.02 23.30 10.23
CA LYS A 98 -12.85 22.88 11.63
C LYS A 98 -11.40 22.47 11.89
N LYS A 99 -10.94 22.58 13.13
CA LYS A 99 -9.64 22.05 13.54
C LYS A 99 -9.77 20.53 13.76
N LEU A 100 -9.18 19.72 12.87
CA LEU A 100 -9.25 18.25 12.89
C LEU A 100 -7.87 17.58 13.02
N ASP A 101 -6.80 18.35 13.16
CA ASP A 101 -5.40 17.91 13.21
C ASP A 101 -4.90 17.57 14.63
N ASP A 102 -5.81 17.51 15.60
CA ASP A 102 -5.48 17.22 16.99
C ASP A 102 -5.93 15.80 17.37
N GLY A 103 -5.11 15.10 18.17
CA GLY A 103 -5.37 13.75 18.67
C GLY A 103 -4.61 12.65 17.92
N VAL A 104 -5.05 11.40 18.13
CA VAL A 104 -4.41 10.22 17.53
C VAL A 104 -4.72 10.09 16.04
N ALA A 105 -3.79 9.48 15.29
CA ALA A 105 -3.90 9.36 13.84
C ALA A 105 -5.17 8.61 13.39
N ILE A 106 -5.50 7.49 14.04
CA ILE A 106 -6.72 6.71 13.81
C ILE A 106 -7.55 6.76 15.10
N SER A 107 -8.73 7.35 15.05
CA SER A 107 -9.47 7.70 16.27
C SER A 107 -10.89 7.14 16.36
N SER A 108 -11.48 6.73 15.26
CA SER A 108 -12.88 6.32 15.22
C SER A 108 -13.07 5.19 14.22
N PHE A 109 -13.87 4.24 14.61
CA PHE A 109 -14.28 3.12 13.77
C PHE A 109 -15.80 3.18 13.59
N ILE A 110 -16.26 3.03 12.36
CA ILE A 110 -17.67 3.08 11.98
C ILE A 110 -17.99 1.84 11.15
N SER A 111 -18.88 0.96 11.63
CA SER A 111 -19.48 -0.09 10.81
C SER A 111 -20.64 0.51 10.05
N VAL A 112 -20.55 0.54 8.74
CA VAL A 112 -21.59 1.05 7.85
C VAL A 112 -22.65 -0.03 7.59
N ASP A 113 -22.17 -1.24 7.33
CA ASP A 113 -22.96 -2.45 7.15
C ASP A 113 -22.16 -3.68 7.61
N ALA A 114 -22.65 -4.89 7.32
CA ALA A 114 -21.99 -6.15 7.73
C ALA A 114 -20.60 -6.36 7.11
N ASP A 115 -20.33 -5.72 5.98
CA ASP A 115 -19.12 -5.93 5.18
C ASP A 115 -18.24 -4.67 5.02
N THR A 116 -18.76 -3.49 5.43
CA THR A 116 -18.10 -2.20 5.24
C THR A 116 -17.77 -1.53 6.56
N ASN A 117 -16.50 -1.30 6.79
CA ASN A 117 -15.99 -0.56 7.94
C ASN A 117 -15.22 0.68 7.49
N ILE A 118 -15.30 1.75 8.25
CA ILE A 118 -14.60 3.01 7.99
C ILE A 118 -13.79 3.39 9.23
N GLU A 119 -12.51 3.62 9.06
CA GLU A 119 -11.64 4.25 10.06
C GLU A 119 -11.34 5.69 9.68
N VAL A 120 -11.50 6.59 10.66
CA VAL A 120 -11.20 8.01 10.47
C VAL A 120 -9.73 8.25 10.76
N THR A 121 -9.01 8.69 9.73
CA THR A 121 -7.59 9.00 9.82
C THR A 121 -7.36 10.50 9.67
N ARG A 122 -6.48 11.04 10.50
CA ARG A 122 -6.08 12.44 10.48
C ARG A 122 -4.56 12.58 10.50
N PHE A 123 -4.08 13.71 10.04
CA PHE A 123 -2.68 14.07 10.08
C PHE A 123 -2.43 15.17 11.10
N PRO A 124 -1.26 15.19 11.76
CA PRO A 124 -0.92 16.26 12.69
C PRO A 124 -0.70 17.60 11.97
N GLU A 125 -0.74 18.69 12.72
CA GLU A 125 -0.42 20.02 12.23
C GLU A 125 0.92 20.03 11.47
N GLY A 126 0.96 20.70 10.32
CA GLY A 126 2.15 20.78 9.47
C GLY A 126 2.34 19.62 8.51
N ALA A 127 1.51 18.59 8.56
CA ALA A 127 1.61 17.42 7.66
C ALA A 127 0.89 17.60 6.31
N ASP A 128 0.65 18.81 5.87
CA ASP A 128 -0.03 19.13 4.59
C ASP A 128 0.58 18.44 3.37
N ALA A 129 1.91 18.26 3.37
CA ALA A 129 2.63 17.58 2.29
C ALA A 129 2.17 16.14 2.05
N SER A 130 1.54 15.51 3.03
CA SER A 130 0.96 14.16 2.88
C SER A 130 -0.11 14.10 1.78
N TRP A 131 -0.83 15.19 1.55
CA TRP A 131 -1.81 15.30 0.46
C TRP A 131 -1.20 15.31 -0.95
N ILE A 132 0.11 15.53 -1.07
CA ILE A 132 0.81 15.46 -2.36
C ILE A 132 1.02 14.00 -2.77
N TYR A 133 1.25 13.11 -1.83
CA TYR A 133 1.49 11.68 -2.11
C TYR A 133 0.22 10.96 -2.56
N ILE A 134 -0.92 11.31 -1.96
CA ILE A 134 -2.23 10.78 -2.35
C ILE A 134 -3.14 11.98 -2.57
N PRO A 135 -3.13 12.59 -3.76
CA PRO A 135 -3.99 13.73 -4.04
C PRO A 135 -5.46 13.30 -4.11
N TYR A 136 -6.33 14.15 -3.60
CA TYR A 136 -7.76 13.93 -3.61
C TYR A 136 -8.45 14.93 -4.52
N VAL A 137 -9.58 14.50 -5.09
CA VAL A 137 -10.44 15.30 -5.97
C VAL A 137 -11.88 15.25 -5.45
N PRO A 138 -12.78 16.13 -5.91
CA PRO A 138 -14.21 15.99 -5.60
C PRO A 138 -14.68 14.58 -5.87
N MET A 139 -15.52 14.03 -4.99
CA MET A 139 -15.93 12.63 -5.05
C MET A 139 -16.52 12.26 -6.40
N VAL A 140 -16.02 11.16 -6.95
CA VAL A 140 -16.45 10.54 -8.20
C VAL A 140 -16.78 9.08 -7.93
N THR A 141 -18.03 8.71 -8.22
CA THR A 141 -18.55 7.36 -7.99
C THR A 141 -18.48 6.49 -9.24
N GLY A 142 -18.42 5.16 -9.04
CA GLY A 142 -18.41 4.17 -10.11
C GLY A 142 -17.08 3.47 -10.29
N GLN A 143 -16.96 2.65 -11.33
CA GLN A 143 -15.83 1.75 -11.58
C GLN A 143 -15.15 2.04 -12.93
N GLY A 144 -13.86 1.68 -13.03
CA GLY A 144 -13.10 1.63 -14.26
C GLY A 144 -13.12 2.91 -15.09
N PHE A 145 -13.10 2.77 -16.42
CA PHE A 145 -13.00 3.87 -17.35
C PHE A 145 -14.15 4.90 -17.24
N MET A 146 -15.36 4.46 -16.89
CA MET A 146 -16.50 5.38 -16.69
C MET A 146 -16.29 6.31 -15.49
N ARG A 147 -15.62 5.84 -14.43
CA ARG A 147 -15.25 6.70 -13.28
C ARG A 147 -14.25 7.77 -13.72
N PHE A 148 -13.26 7.40 -14.52
CA PHE A 148 -12.30 8.35 -15.10
C PHE A 148 -13.00 9.40 -15.98
N MET A 149 -13.89 9.00 -16.88
CA MET A 149 -14.64 9.93 -17.73
C MET A 149 -15.50 10.90 -16.93
N LYS A 150 -16.20 10.41 -15.89
CA LYS A 150 -16.93 11.28 -14.96
C LYS A 150 -16.02 12.29 -14.26
N PHE A 151 -14.82 11.86 -13.84
CA PHE A 151 -13.84 12.75 -13.24
C PHE A 151 -13.43 13.87 -14.21
N VAL A 152 -13.08 13.54 -15.45
CA VAL A 152 -12.72 14.54 -16.47
C VAL A 152 -13.86 15.52 -16.72
N PHE A 153 -15.06 15.02 -16.92
CA PHE A 153 -16.23 15.84 -17.18
C PHE A 153 -16.56 16.78 -15.99
N ASN A 154 -16.55 16.25 -14.78
CA ASN A 154 -16.78 17.07 -13.57
C ASN A 154 -15.71 18.13 -13.38
N THR A 155 -14.45 17.80 -13.70
CA THR A 155 -13.35 18.77 -13.60
C THR A 155 -13.50 19.91 -14.60
N LEU A 156 -13.92 19.61 -15.82
CA LEU A 156 -14.19 20.62 -16.85
C LEU A 156 -15.38 21.52 -16.50
N LEU A 157 -16.42 20.95 -15.93
CA LEU A 157 -17.61 21.72 -15.51
C LEU A 157 -17.37 22.54 -14.23
N HIS A 158 -16.53 22.04 -13.32
CA HIS A 158 -16.32 22.64 -12.00
C HIS A 158 -14.82 22.79 -11.66
N PRO A 159 -14.02 23.52 -12.48
CA PRO A 159 -12.58 23.58 -12.31
C PRO A 159 -12.15 24.19 -10.98
N LEU A 160 -12.85 25.21 -10.50
CA LEU A 160 -12.56 25.86 -9.22
C LEU A 160 -12.78 24.92 -8.03
N LYS A 161 -13.82 24.09 -8.08
CA LYS A 161 -14.09 23.09 -7.05
C LYS A 161 -12.99 22.03 -7.02
N THR A 162 -12.57 21.54 -8.18
CA THR A 162 -11.46 20.58 -8.29
C THR A 162 -10.16 21.17 -7.75
N PHE A 163 -9.84 22.41 -8.14
CA PHE A 163 -8.65 23.09 -7.63
C PHE A 163 -8.69 23.29 -6.11
N LYS A 164 -9.83 23.67 -5.54
CA LYS A 164 -10.01 23.84 -4.09
C LYS A 164 -9.75 22.54 -3.33
N VAL A 165 -10.19 21.38 -3.86
CA VAL A 165 -9.92 20.07 -3.24
C VAL A 165 -8.48 19.62 -3.44
N LEU A 166 -7.88 19.86 -4.61
CA LEU A 166 -6.47 19.52 -4.91
C LEU A 166 -5.46 20.36 -4.12
N ARG A 167 -5.85 21.55 -3.68
CA ARG A 167 -4.96 22.41 -2.90
C ARG A 167 -4.58 21.71 -1.59
N TYR A 168 -3.28 21.43 -1.41
CA TYR A 168 -2.78 20.68 -0.24
C TYR A 168 -2.64 21.54 1.02
N LYS A 169 -2.35 22.86 0.87
CA LYS A 169 -2.05 23.76 1.99
C LYS A 169 -3.25 23.92 2.93
N GLY A 170 -3.05 23.64 4.21
CA GLY A 170 -4.08 23.69 5.26
C GLY A 170 -4.95 22.42 5.36
N LYS A 171 -4.69 21.39 4.54
CA LYS A 171 -5.49 20.17 4.52
C LYS A 171 -5.38 19.32 5.77
N ALA A 172 -4.19 19.21 6.36
CA ALA A 172 -4.01 18.49 7.61
C ALA A 172 -4.93 19.01 8.71
N LYS A 173 -5.14 20.35 8.73
CA LYS A 173 -5.94 21.00 9.73
C LYS A 173 -7.45 20.79 9.58
N ASP A 174 -7.98 20.85 8.36
CA ASP A 174 -9.42 20.97 8.11
C ASP A 174 -10.03 19.80 7.31
N SER A 175 -9.28 18.72 7.15
CA SER A 175 -9.71 17.58 6.36
C SER A 175 -9.37 16.27 7.07
N ILE A 176 -10.15 15.23 6.79
CA ILE A 176 -9.91 13.87 7.28
C ILE A 176 -9.92 12.89 6.12
N ILE A 177 -9.18 11.79 6.30
CA ILE A 177 -9.21 10.64 5.40
C ILE A 177 -10.05 9.56 6.04
N LEU A 178 -10.88 8.93 5.24
CA LEU A 178 -11.69 7.79 5.62
C LEU A 178 -11.10 6.55 4.93
N LEU A 179 -10.51 5.67 5.73
CA LEU A 179 -10.05 4.35 5.30
C LEU A 179 -11.26 3.44 5.25
N VAL A 180 -11.74 3.19 4.05
CA VAL A 180 -12.89 2.30 3.84
C VAL A 180 -12.35 0.89 3.62
N MET A 181 -12.71 -0.02 4.49
CA MET A 181 -12.33 -1.43 4.44
C MET A 181 -13.54 -2.29 4.12
N GLN A 182 -13.35 -3.27 3.26
CA GLN A 182 -14.40 -4.20 2.82
C GLN A 182 -14.02 -5.64 3.10
N LYS A 183 -14.96 -6.41 3.59
CA LYS A 183 -14.87 -7.86 3.58
C LYS A 183 -15.04 -8.35 2.15
N SER A 184 -13.97 -8.85 1.55
CA SER A 184 -13.95 -9.29 0.16
C SER A 184 -13.05 -10.51 0.00
N GLU A 185 -13.41 -11.38 -0.93
CA GLU A 185 -12.56 -12.52 -1.33
C GLU A 185 -11.53 -12.14 -2.41
N ALA A 186 -11.44 -10.86 -2.78
CA ALA A 186 -10.46 -10.39 -3.74
C ALA A 186 -9.04 -10.46 -3.19
N PHE A 187 -8.10 -10.86 -4.04
CA PHE A 187 -6.68 -10.91 -3.75
C PHE A 187 -5.86 -10.55 -5.00
N ILE A 188 -4.58 -10.38 -4.81
CA ILE A 188 -3.61 -10.13 -5.89
C ILE A 188 -2.48 -11.16 -5.78
N HIS A 189 -1.70 -11.26 -6.86
CA HIS A 189 -0.47 -12.03 -6.85
C HIS A 189 0.72 -11.11 -7.03
N PHE A 190 1.81 -11.39 -6.34
CA PHE A 190 3.09 -10.72 -6.55
C PHE A 190 3.99 -11.58 -7.42
N GLU A 191 4.47 -10.99 -8.51
CA GLU A 191 5.39 -11.63 -9.43
C GLU A 191 6.63 -10.78 -9.65
N TRP A 192 7.76 -11.42 -9.92
CA TRP A 192 9.01 -10.76 -10.27
C TRP A 192 9.09 -10.63 -11.79
N ARG A 193 8.74 -9.44 -12.32
CA ARG A 193 8.63 -9.21 -13.76
C ARG A 193 9.52 -8.09 -14.24
N ARG A 194 9.99 -8.21 -15.49
CA ARG A 194 10.70 -7.16 -16.21
C ARG A 194 9.75 -6.04 -16.61
N LYS A 195 10.12 -4.80 -16.35
CA LYS A 195 9.31 -3.61 -16.66
C LYS A 195 10.03 -2.72 -17.67
N TRP A 196 9.38 -2.44 -18.79
CA TRP A 196 9.93 -1.56 -19.83
C TRP A 196 10.14 -0.12 -19.34
N TYR A 197 9.22 0.42 -18.55
CA TYR A 197 9.30 1.77 -18.00
C TYR A 197 10.33 1.92 -16.86
N ARG A 198 10.95 0.83 -16.41
CA ARG A 198 12.10 0.79 -15.48
C ARG A 198 13.39 0.41 -16.19
N LEU A 199 13.55 0.83 -17.43
CA LEU A 199 14.70 0.48 -18.25
C LEU A 199 14.94 -1.05 -18.29
N PHE A 200 13.87 -1.80 -18.40
CA PHE A 200 13.86 -3.28 -18.40
C PHE A 200 14.41 -3.94 -17.13
N GLN A 201 14.48 -3.23 -16.02
CA GLN A 201 14.79 -3.84 -14.74
C GLN A 201 13.62 -4.68 -14.23
N ASN A 202 13.96 -5.78 -13.57
CA ASN A 202 12.98 -6.61 -12.88
C ASN A 202 12.49 -5.91 -11.61
N SER A 203 11.20 -6.02 -11.35
CA SER A 203 10.59 -5.53 -10.12
C SER A 203 9.36 -6.31 -9.75
N ILE A 204 8.95 -6.21 -8.49
CA ILE A 204 7.67 -6.74 -8.04
C ILE A 204 6.53 -6.10 -8.84
N THR A 205 5.56 -6.91 -9.20
CA THR A 205 4.34 -6.51 -9.90
C THR A 205 3.16 -7.18 -9.23
N ALA A 206 2.16 -6.38 -8.87
CA ALA A 206 0.86 -6.88 -8.49
C ALA A 206 0.08 -7.22 -9.77
N VAL A 207 -0.49 -8.41 -9.82
CA VAL A 207 -1.31 -8.90 -10.93
C VAL A 207 -2.57 -9.57 -10.40
N GLN A 208 -3.65 -9.51 -11.18
CA GLN A 208 -4.79 -10.41 -11.06
C GLN A 208 -4.76 -11.40 -12.20
N LYS A 209 -5.18 -12.63 -11.95
CA LYS A 209 -5.28 -13.69 -12.94
C LYS A 209 -6.72 -13.83 -13.41
N GLU A 210 -6.88 -14.51 -14.53
CA GLU A 210 -8.21 -14.90 -15.00
C GLU A 210 -8.89 -15.82 -13.98
N GLY A 211 -10.14 -15.50 -13.62
CA GLY A 211 -10.88 -16.19 -12.56
C GLY A 211 -10.76 -15.60 -11.16
N ASP A 212 -9.83 -14.68 -10.91
CA ASP A 212 -9.77 -13.99 -9.61
C ASP A 212 -10.99 -13.07 -9.42
N THR A 213 -11.43 -12.92 -8.17
CA THR A 213 -12.44 -11.93 -7.82
C THR A 213 -11.93 -10.52 -8.13
N PRO A 214 -12.63 -9.72 -8.94
CA PRO A 214 -12.17 -8.40 -9.35
C PRO A 214 -11.97 -7.45 -8.15
N LEU A 215 -10.91 -6.65 -8.21
CA LEU A 215 -10.69 -5.58 -7.26
C LEU A 215 -11.73 -4.47 -7.47
N THR A 216 -12.31 -4.00 -6.38
CA THR A 216 -13.31 -2.92 -6.39
C THR A 216 -12.71 -1.67 -5.76
N VAL A 217 -12.92 -0.51 -6.40
CA VAL A 217 -12.39 0.81 -5.97
C VAL A 217 -13.48 1.79 -5.56
N SER A 218 -14.75 1.37 -5.56
CA SER A 218 -15.89 2.23 -5.27
C SER A 218 -16.98 1.40 -4.61
N PHE A 219 -17.33 1.75 -3.39
CA PHE A 219 -18.31 1.04 -2.57
C PHE A 219 -19.46 1.99 -2.26
N PRO A 220 -20.70 1.73 -2.75
CA PRO A 220 -21.82 2.63 -2.59
C PRO A 220 -22.12 3.00 -1.14
N ALA A 221 -22.08 2.04 -0.22
CA ALA A 221 -22.31 2.27 1.21
C ALA A 221 -21.29 3.24 1.80
N ALA A 222 -20.00 3.09 1.44
CA ALA A 222 -18.93 3.97 1.89
C ALA A 222 -19.04 5.38 1.28
N GLU A 223 -19.44 5.47 0.02
CA GLU A 223 -19.66 6.75 -0.66
C GLU A 223 -20.80 7.54 0.00
N GLU A 224 -21.90 6.86 0.35
CA GLU A 224 -23.03 7.47 1.06
C GLU A 224 -22.61 7.90 2.47
N ALA A 225 -21.94 7.04 3.23
CA ALA A 225 -21.42 7.37 4.55
C ALA A 225 -20.48 8.59 4.49
N THR A 226 -19.59 8.64 3.50
CA THR A 226 -18.68 9.78 3.31
C THR A 226 -19.44 11.09 3.04
N LYS A 227 -20.50 11.06 2.22
CA LYS A 227 -21.36 12.23 1.96
C LYS A 227 -22.08 12.68 3.23
N MET A 228 -22.60 11.74 4.02
CA MET A 228 -23.26 12.04 5.30
C MET A 228 -22.28 12.68 6.30
N ILE A 229 -21.06 12.15 6.42
CA ILE A 229 -20.03 12.71 7.28
C ILE A 229 -19.62 14.10 6.79
N ALA A 230 -19.44 14.28 5.48
CA ALA A 230 -19.13 15.58 4.89
C ALA A 230 -20.22 16.63 5.19
N GLN A 231 -21.48 16.26 5.06
CA GLN A 231 -22.61 17.15 5.39
C GLN A 231 -22.59 17.55 6.88
N LYS A 232 -22.38 16.60 7.78
CA LYS A 232 -22.32 16.88 9.24
C LYS A 232 -21.14 17.76 9.62
N LEU A 233 -20.02 17.60 8.95
CA LEU A 233 -18.81 18.39 9.20
C LEU A 233 -18.80 19.75 8.47
N GLY A 234 -19.70 19.95 7.50
CA GLY A 234 -19.73 21.15 6.65
C GLY A 234 -18.63 21.13 5.59
N GLY A 235 -18.13 19.95 5.23
CA GLY A 235 -17.04 19.77 4.29
C GLY A 235 -17.46 19.22 2.93
N GLU A 236 -16.50 18.93 2.07
CA GLU A 236 -16.68 18.41 0.73
C GLU A 236 -16.19 16.96 0.63
N PRO A 237 -17.02 15.99 0.17
CA PRO A 237 -16.57 14.62 -0.01
C PRO A 237 -15.57 14.51 -1.17
N GLY A 238 -14.54 13.68 -1.01
CA GLY A 238 -13.51 13.48 -2.01
C GLY A 238 -13.18 12.01 -2.23
N SER A 239 -12.54 11.73 -3.37
CA SER A 239 -11.98 10.43 -3.75
C SER A 239 -10.48 10.54 -4.03
N ALA A 240 -9.72 9.48 -3.80
CA ALA A 240 -8.32 9.44 -4.16
C ALA A 240 -8.14 9.49 -5.69
N LEU A 241 -7.35 10.44 -6.16
CA LEU A 241 -7.09 10.62 -7.59
C LEU A 241 -6.35 9.41 -8.18
N THR A 242 -5.42 8.84 -7.42
CA THR A 242 -4.66 7.64 -7.84
C THR A 242 -5.56 6.46 -8.16
N GLU A 243 -6.62 6.24 -7.37
CA GLU A 243 -7.59 5.16 -7.60
C GLU A 243 -8.43 5.41 -8.86
N ILE A 244 -8.74 6.68 -9.16
CA ILE A 244 -9.48 7.05 -10.39
C ILE A 244 -8.60 6.83 -11.62
N LEU A 245 -7.33 7.27 -11.56
CA LEU A 245 -6.42 7.20 -12.71
C LEU A 245 -5.93 5.78 -13.00
N LEU A 246 -5.65 5.00 -11.96
CA LEU A 246 -5.09 3.66 -12.08
C LEU A 246 -6.16 2.55 -12.11
N GLY A 247 -7.39 2.87 -11.70
CA GLY A 247 -8.47 1.88 -11.58
C GLY A 247 -8.18 0.77 -10.55
N THR A 248 -7.26 1.03 -9.62
CA THR A 248 -6.83 0.07 -8.59
C THR A 248 -7.00 0.66 -7.20
N PRO A 249 -7.41 -0.14 -6.20
CA PRO A 249 -7.55 0.33 -4.85
C PRO A 249 -6.19 0.63 -4.22
N THR A 250 -6.19 1.52 -3.23
CA THR A 250 -5.04 1.82 -2.38
C THR A 250 -5.18 1.05 -1.08
N THR A 251 -4.12 0.40 -0.62
CA THR A 251 -4.13 -0.31 0.66
C THR A 251 -2.87 -0.04 1.47
N ALA A 252 -3.01 -0.01 2.78
CA ALA A 252 -1.91 -0.02 3.75
C ALA A 252 -1.79 -1.37 4.47
N HIS A 253 -2.77 -2.27 4.33
CA HIS A 253 -2.88 -3.51 5.09
C HIS A 253 -2.68 -4.72 4.18
N ILE A 254 -1.41 -5.05 3.88
CA ILE A 254 -1.05 -6.17 3.03
C ILE A 254 -0.67 -7.37 3.89
N MET A 255 -1.27 -8.53 3.61
CA MET A 255 -1.05 -9.79 4.30
C MET A 255 -0.80 -10.93 3.32
N SER A 256 -0.24 -12.06 3.81
CA SER A 256 -0.01 -13.28 3.05
C SER A 256 1.10 -13.16 1.98
N GLY A 257 1.06 -13.96 0.94
CA GLY A 257 2.10 -14.06 -0.10
C GLY A 257 3.29 -14.97 0.27
N VAL A 258 3.35 -15.44 1.53
CA VAL A 258 4.25 -16.50 2.00
C VAL A 258 3.38 -17.48 2.77
N ALA A 259 2.67 -18.33 2.05
CA ALA A 259 1.83 -19.36 2.65
C ALA A 259 2.71 -20.39 3.36
N MET A 260 2.29 -20.79 4.57
CA MET A 260 2.88 -21.92 5.28
C MET A 260 2.07 -23.18 4.92
N GLY A 261 2.76 -24.23 4.51
CA GLY A 261 2.13 -25.50 4.12
C GLY A 261 3.12 -26.38 3.40
N ASN A 262 2.69 -27.61 3.13
CA ASN A 262 3.46 -28.58 2.36
C ASN A 262 2.99 -28.67 0.89
N ASP A 263 2.04 -27.87 0.50
CA ASP A 263 1.32 -27.93 -0.80
C ASP A 263 1.81 -26.81 -1.72
#